data_bcb711682ff50271c97ec3b09d44f59d
#
_entry.id   bcb711682ff50271c97ec3b09d44f59d
#
_cell.length_a   1.000
_cell.length_b   1.000
_cell.length_c   1.000
_cell.angle_alpha   90.00
_cell.angle_beta   90.00
_cell.angle_gamma   90.00
#
_symmetry.space_group_name_H-M   'P 1'
#
loop_
_entity.id
_entity.type
_entity.pdbx_description
1 polymer ?
#
loop_
_entity_poly.entity_id
_entity_poly.type
_entity_poly.pdbx_seq_one_letter_code
_entity_poly.pdbx_strand_id
1 'polypeptide(L)'
;MAKIGIFGGTFDPFHQGHLKIAVEAAKKLDKVIIVPTICDYYRPDSRKLFTFDEKVAIITKMISNAPGNIVIDSLEKDKDSMWRTINTVQYFKEQYPNDELYLIIGEDSYKNFPTWFRYEDILLMATLMVVQRGNSKDDLVKVVPCEELYIGKDFLEASSSKVRNKLISELMEMYLDDADWYNKF
;
A
#
# COMPACT_ATOMS: atom_id res chain seq x y z
N MET A 1 1.19 -11.53 -23.08
CA MET A 1 1.00 -11.62 -21.63
C MET A 1 1.23 -10.23 -21.07
N ALA A 2 0.22 -9.68 -20.41
CA ALA A 2 0.37 -8.38 -19.76
C ALA A 2 1.03 -8.55 -18.37
N LYS A 3 1.69 -7.49 -17.91
CA LYS A 3 2.28 -7.42 -16.56
C LYS A 3 1.36 -6.66 -15.62
N ILE A 4 0.80 -7.34 -14.64
CA ILE A 4 -0.21 -6.81 -13.72
C ILE A 4 0.39 -6.67 -12.32
N GLY A 5 0.51 -5.43 -11.83
CA GLY A 5 0.99 -5.15 -10.47
C GLY A 5 -0.15 -5.10 -9.45
N ILE A 6 0.02 -5.79 -8.35
CA ILE A 6 -0.87 -5.75 -7.18
C ILE A 6 -0.16 -4.95 -6.09
N PHE A 7 -0.70 -3.80 -5.74
CA PHE A 7 -0.16 -2.94 -4.69
C PHE A 7 -1.13 -2.89 -3.51
N GLY A 8 -0.97 -3.85 -2.60
CA GLY A 8 -1.76 -3.97 -1.38
C GLY A 8 -1.20 -3.10 -0.24
N GLY A 9 -2.09 -2.59 0.60
CA GLY A 9 -1.68 -1.83 1.79
C GLY A 9 -2.85 -1.33 2.62
N THR A 10 -2.57 -1.04 3.90
CA THR A 10 -3.55 -0.47 4.82
C THR A 10 -4.00 0.92 4.38
N PHE A 11 -3.09 1.71 3.80
CA PHE A 11 -3.33 3.04 3.25
C PHE A 11 -4.15 3.95 4.19
N ASP A 12 -3.69 4.10 5.40
CA ASP A 12 -4.39 4.85 6.46
C ASP A 12 -3.59 6.08 6.95
N PRO A 13 -3.51 7.16 6.14
CA PRO A 13 -4.03 7.29 4.80
C PRO A 13 -3.04 6.88 3.68
N PHE A 14 -3.53 6.80 2.45
CA PHE A 14 -2.71 6.82 1.25
C PHE A 14 -2.01 8.20 1.15
N HIS A 15 -0.74 8.25 0.76
CA HIS A 15 0.06 9.48 0.73
C HIS A 15 0.96 9.53 -0.51
N GLN A 16 1.66 10.66 -0.71
CA GLN A 16 2.49 10.90 -1.89
C GLN A 16 3.57 9.81 -2.12
N GLY A 17 4.11 9.22 -1.06
CA GLY A 17 5.03 8.09 -1.17
C GLY A 17 4.38 6.86 -1.82
N HIS A 18 3.13 6.54 -1.47
CA HIS A 18 2.38 5.46 -2.12
C HIS A 18 2.06 5.77 -3.58
N LEU A 19 1.64 7.02 -3.86
CA LEU A 19 1.38 7.46 -5.23
C LEU A 19 2.65 7.33 -6.09
N LYS A 20 3.80 7.76 -5.57
CA LYS A 20 5.08 7.63 -6.28
C LYS A 20 5.42 6.18 -6.61
N ILE A 21 5.20 5.26 -5.65
CA ILE A 21 5.39 3.83 -5.88
C ILE A 21 4.51 3.36 -7.04
N ALA A 22 3.22 3.68 -7.01
CA ALA A 22 2.28 3.26 -8.04
C ALA A 22 2.66 3.82 -9.42
N VAL A 23 3.07 5.09 -9.50
CA VAL A 23 3.49 5.75 -10.74
C VAL A 23 4.78 5.13 -11.29
N GLU A 24 5.77 4.87 -10.46
CA GLU A 24 7.02 4.23 -10.93
C GLU A 24 6.80 2.78 -11.35
N ALA A 25 5.93 2.05 -10.65
CA ALA A 25 5.54 0.70 -11.07
C ALA A 25 4.78 0.71 -12.41
N ALA A 26 3.88 1.68 -12.62
CA ALA A 26 3.11 1.84 -13.85
C ALA A 26 3.96 2.13 -15.10
N LYS A 27 5.21 2.57 -14.93
CA LYS A 27 6.17 2.70 -16.05
C LYS A 27 6.76 1.37 -16.52
N LYS A 28 6.71 0.34 -15.66
CA LYS A 28 7.26 -0.99 -15.93
C LYS A 28 6.19 -2.06 -16.18
N LEU A 29 4.96 -1.80 -15.75
CA LEU A 29 3.83 -2.72 -15.76
C LEU A 29 2.71 -2.17 -16.63
N ASP A 30 1.98 -3.06 -17.29
CA ASP A 30 0.85 -2.69 -18.15
C ASP A 30 -0.35 -2.19 -17.31
N LYS A 31 -0.48 -2.67 -16.07
CA LYS A 31 -1.52 -2.25 -15.13
C LYS A 31 -1.01 -2.31 -13.69
N VAL A 32 -1.38 -1.35 -12.87
CA VAL A 32 -1.17 -1.36 -11.41
C VAL A 32 -2.51 -1.28 -10.71
N ILE A 33 -2.81 -2.27 -9.89
CA ILE A 33 -4.04 -2.37 -9.12
C ILE A 33 -3.73 -2.05 -7.66
N ILE A 34 -4.25 -0.94 -7.15
CA ILE A 34 -4.14 -0.57 -5.74
C ILE A 34 -5.27 -1.27 -4.99
N VAL A 35 -4.90 -2.07 -3.99
CA VAL A 35 -5.85 -2.86 -3.17
C VAL A 35 -5.77 -2.38 -1.72
N PRO A 36 -6.70 -1.51 -1.29
CA PRO A 36 -6.79 -1.13 0.12
C PRO A 36 -7.19 -2.33 0.97
N THR A 37 -6.47 -2.55 2.08
CA THR A 37 -6.82 -3.64 3.00
C THR A 37 -7.77 -3.16 4.09
N ILE A 38 -8.70 -4.04 4.49
CA ILE A 38 -9.63 -3.77 5.59
C ILE A 38 -8.95 -4.00 6.94
N CYS A 39 -8.07 -4.99 7.02
CA CYS A 39 -7.35 -5.39 8.23
C CYS A 39 -5.86 -5.19 8.08
N ASP A 40 -5.23 -4.65 9.11
CA ASP A 40 -3.78 -4.75 9.30
C ASP A 40 -3.50 -5.94 10.21
N TYR A 41 -3.25 -7.10 9.63
CA TYR A 41 -2.97 -8.32 10.40
C TYR A 41 -1.72 -8.19 11.26
N TYR A 42 -0.73 -7.43 10.78
CA TYR A 42 0.54 -7.25 11.49
C TYR A 42 0.48 -6.14 12.55
N ARG A 43 -0.57 -5.32 12.52
CA ARG A 43 -0.81 -4.22 13.48
C ARG A 43 -2.30 -4.14 13.83
N PRO A 44 -2.88 -5.19 14.44
CA PRO A 44 -4.32 -5.22 14.75
C PRO A 44 -4.72 -4.10 15.70
N ASP A 45 -3.81 -3.65 16.58
CA ASP A 45 -4.04 -2.60 17.57
C ASP A 45 -3.74 -1.19 17.02
N SER A 46 -3.34 -1.06 15.75
CA SER A 46 -3.09 0.26 15.15
C SER A 46 -4.39 1.05 15.08
N ARG A 47 -4.39 2.26 15.64
CA ARG A 47 -5.52 3.18 15.56
C ARG A 47 -5.78 3.54 14.09
N LYS A 48 -6.90 3.09 13.55
CA LYS A 48 -7.35 3.44 12.20
C LYS A 48 -8.04 4.79 12.24
N LEU A 49 -7.65 5.71 11.34
CA LEU A 49 -8.30 7.02 11.22
C LEU A 49 -9.38 7.04 10.15
N PHE A 50 -9.25 6.22 9.12
CA PHE A 50 -10.13 6.25 7.98
C PHE A 50 -10.87 4.93 7.80
N THR A 51 -12.16 5.02 7.51
CA THR A 51 -12.99 3.90 7.06
C THR A 51 -12.51 3.41 5.70
N PHE A 52 -12.94 2.22 5.28
CA PHE A 52 -12.57 1.68 3.98
C PHE A 52 -12.99 2.61 2.82
N ASP A 53 -14.20 3.14 2.86
CA ASP A 53 -14.73 4.02 1.81
C ASP A 53 -13.99 5.36 1.76
N GLU A 54 -13.60 5.91 2.91
CA GLU A 54 -12.74 7.11 2.95
C GLU A 54 -11.35 6.85 2.37
N LYS A 55 -10.75 5.70 2.63
CA LYS A 55 -9.48 5.30 2.01
C LYS A 55 -9.62 5.24 0.49
N VAL A 56 -10.67 4.59 -0.02
CA VAL A 56 -10.94 4.51 -1.47
C VAL A 56 -11.13 5.90 -2.05
N ALA A 57 -11.89 6.78 -1.41
CA ALA A 57 -12.10 8.16 -1.87
C ALA A 57 -10.78 8.96 -1.93
N ILE A 58 -9.92 8.84 -0.90
CA ILE A 58 -8.60 9.48 -0.87
C ILE A 58 -7.73 8.97 -2.02
N ILE A 59 -7.64 7.65 -2.20
CA ILE A 59 -6.84 7.05 -3.27
C ILE A 59 -7.35 7.53 -4.63
N THR A 60 -8.68 7.46 -4.88
CA THR A 60 -9.31 7.92 -6.12
C THR A 60 -8.93 9.35 -6.45
N LYS A 61 -9.02 10.26 -5.47
CA LYS A 61 -8.64 11.65 -5.64
C LYS A 61 -7.14 11.80 -5.96
N MET A 62 -6.28 11.04 -5.29
CA MET A 62 -4.84 11.15 -5.49
C MET A 62 -4.36 10.61 -6.83
N ILE A 63 -5.01 9.57 -7.36
CA ILE A 63 -4.64 8.99 -8.66
C ILE A 63 -5.34 9.65 -9.84
N SER A 64 -6.25 10.61 -9.65
CA SER A 64 -7.04 11.23 -10.73
C SER A 64 -6.19 11.87 -11.84
N ASN A 65 -4.98 12.31 -11.52
CA ASN A 65 -4.02 12.87 -12.47
C ASN A 65 -2.82 11.94 -12.73
N ALA A 66 -2.90 10.69 -12.26
CA ALA A 66 -1.87 9.69 -12.48
C ALA A 66 -2.05 8.99 -13.86
N PRO A 67 -1.06 8.19 -14.32
CA PRO A 67 -1.21 7.38 -15.52
C PRO A 67 -2.48 6.52 -15.48
N GLY A 68 -3.20 6.43 -16.60
CA GLY A 68 -4.49 5.73 -16.71
C GLY A 68 -4.45 4.22 -16.49
N ASN A 69 -3.25 3.63 -16.44
CA ASN A 69 -3.04 2.22 -16.12
C ASN A 69 -2.96 1.94 -14.60
N ILE A 70 -3.19 2.95 -13.74
CA ILE A 70 -3.32 2.78 -12.28
C ILE A 70 -4.81 2.78 -11.93
N VAL A 71 -5.28 1.72 -11.29
CA VAL A 71 -6.68 1.54 -10.89
C VAL A 71 -6.78 1.10 -9.43
N ILE A 72 -7.98 1.22 -8.85
CA ILE A 72 -8.30 0.70 -7.52
C ILE A 72 -9.18 -0.53 -7.66
N ASP A 73 -8.94 -1.53 -6.83
CA ASP A 73 -9.86 -2.63 -6.62
C ASP A 73 -10.26 -2.70 -5.14
N SER A 74 -11.56 -2.74 -4.89
CA SER A 74 -12.13 -2.80 -3.55
C SER A 74 -12.39 -4.25 -3.09
N LEU A 75 -11.65 -5.22 -3.62
CA LEU A 75 -11.76 -6.64 -3.34
C LEU A 75 -11.90 -6.95 -1.83
N GLU A 76 -11.13 -6.26 -1.00
CA GLU A 76 -11.08 -6.56 0.43
C GLU A 76 -12.17 -5.87 1.26
N LYS A 77 -13.07 -5.07 0.64
CA LYS A 77 -14.09 -4.31 1.36
C LYS A 77 -14.96 -5.20 2.28
N ASP A 78 -15.38 -6.33 1.75
CA ASP A 78 -16.30 -7.25 2.44
C ASP A 78 -15.63 -8.53 2.93
N LYS A 79 -14.28 -8.50 3.06
CA LYS A 79 -13.51 -9.65 3.55
C LYS A 79 -13.36 -9.59 5.07
N ASP A 80 -13.27 -10.76 5.66
CA ASP A 80 -13.08 -10.91 7.10
C ASP A 80 -11.59 -10.75 7.50
N SER A 81 -11.33 -10.79 8.81
CA SER A 81 -9.98 -10.70 9.37
C SER A 81 -9.06 -11.87 9.03
N MET A 82 -9.59 -12.94 8.45
CA MET A 82 -8.81 -14.11 8.01
C MET A 82 -8.26 -13.94 6.60
N TRP A 83 -8.69 -12.94 5.85
CA TRP A 83 -8.19 -12.65 4.52
C TRP A 83 -6.69 -12.31 4.57
N ARG A 84 -5.90 -12.93 3.71
CA ARG A 84 -4.44 -12.80 3.64
C ARG A 84 -4.01 -12.46 2.23
N THR A 85 -2.79 -11.97 2.08
CA THR A 85 -2.19 -11.64 0.77
C THR A 85 -2.27 -12.79 -0.22
N ILE A 86 -2.12 -14.04 0.24
CA ILE A 86 -2.28 -15.22 -0.63
C ILE A 86 -3.67 -15.25 -1.31
N ASN A 87 -4.73 -14.91 -0.58
CA ASN A 87 -6.08 -14.90 -1.12
C ASN A 87 -6.25 -13.79 -2.19
N THR A 88 -5.65 -12.62 -1.93
CA THR A 88 -5.64 -11.50 -2.89
C THR A 88 -4.89 -11.89 -4.17
N VAL A 89 -3.72 -12.52 -4.04
CA VAL A 89 -2.93 -12.98 -5.20
C VAL A 89 -3.67 -14.09 -5.96
N GLN A 90 -4.28 -15.06 -5.28
CA GLN A 90 -5.10 -16.12 -5.89
C GLN A 90 -6.25 -15.52 -6.69
N TYR A 91 -7.00 -14.58 -6.10
CA TYR A 91 -8.10 -13.90 -6.78
C TYR A 91 -7.63 -13.26 -8.09
N PHE A 92 -6.54 -12.48 -8.07
CA PHE A 92 -6.04 -11.86 -9.29
C PHE A 92 -5.45 -12.87 -10.26
N LYS A 93 -4.88 -13.99 -9.81
CA LYS A 93 -4.44 -15.05 -10.70
C LYS A 93 -5.58 -15.71 -11.47
N GLU A 94 -6.75 -15.83 -10.85
CA GLU A 94 -7.98 -16.29 -11.48
C GLU A 94 -8.54 -15.28 -12.47
N GLN A 95 -8.45 -13.96 -12.17
CA GLN A 95 -8.90 -12.88 -13.07
C GLN A 95 -7.97 -12.70 -14.27
N TYR A 96 -6.66 -12.96 -14.09
CA TYR A 96 -5.60 -12.78 -15.09
C TYR A 96 -4.80 -14.09 -15.29
N PRO A 97 -5.42 -15.19 -15.74
CA PRO A 97 -4.80 -16.52 -15.76
C PRO A 97 -3.59 -16.62 -16.69
N ASN A 98 -3.57 -15.82 -17.76
CA ASN A 98 -2.53 -15.83 -18.77
C ASN A 98 -1.49 -14.71 -18.61
N ASP A 99 -1.63 -13.87 -17.58
CA ASP A 99 -0.78 -12.71 -17.38
C ASP A 99 0.24 -12.94 -16.25
N GLU A 100 1.28 -12.13 -16.27
CA GLU A 100 2.32 -12.11 -15.25
C GLU A 100 1.87 -11.22 -14.09
N LEU A 101 1.75 -11.79 -12.89
CA LEU A 101 1.44 -11.01 -11.70
C LEU A 101 2.71 -10.54 -10.99
N TYR A 102 2.67 -9.31 -10.52
CA TYR A 102 3.70 -8.70 -9.68
C TYR A 102 3.09 -8.26 -8.36
N LEU A 103 3.62 -8.73 -7.24
CA LEU A 103 3.24 -8.24 -5.91
C LEU A 103 4.21 -7.13 -5.49
N ILE A 104 3.69 -5.90 -5.40
CA ILE A 104 4.48 -4.71 -5.07
C ILE A 104 4.49 -4.54 -3.55
N ILE A 105 5.68 -4.62 -2.94
CA ILE A 105 5.89 -4.50 -1.50
C ILE A 105 7.07 -3.58 -1.18
N GLY A 106 7.04 -2.96 0.00
CA GLY A 106 8.17 -2.19 0.50
C GLY A 106 9.27 -3.10 1.08
N GLU A 107 10.48 -2.55 1.22
CA GLU A 107 11.64 -3.26 1.76
C GLU A 107 11.41 -3.86 3.15
N ASP A 108 10.71 -3.16 4.05
CA ASP A 108 10.40 -3.68 5.39
C ASP A 108 9.51 -4.92 5.34
N SER A 109 8.53 -4.92 4.43
CA SER A 109 7.67 -6.09 4.17
C SER A 109 8.44 -7.23 3.54
N TYR A 110 9.38 -6.91 2.64
CA TYR A 110 10.21 -7.90 1.98
C TYR A 110 11.14 -8.63 2.96
N LYS A 111 11.78 -7.92 3.89
CA LYS A 111 12.61 -8.54 4.94
C LYS A 111 11.84 -9.59 5.76
N ASN A 112 10.55 -9.35 5.98
CA ASN A 112 9.66 -10.23 6.74
C ASN A 112 8.83 -11.16 5.84
N PHE A 113 8.98 -11.12 4.53
CA PHE A 113 8.17 -11.88 3.59
C PHE A 113 8.18 -13.39 3.82
N PRO A 114 9.31 -14.04 4.19
CA PRO A 114 9.33 -15.47 4.51
C PRO A 114 8.47 -15.88 5.72
N THR A 115 7.98 -14.91 6.50
CA THR A 115 7.05 -15.16 7.62
C THR A 115 5.58 -15.04 7.22
N TRP A 116 5.30 -14.64 5.98
CA TRP A 116 3.93 -14.47 5.52
C TRP A 116 3.27 -15.84 5.30
N PHE A 117 1.97 -15.89 5.60
CA PHE A 117 1.22 -17.11 5.45
C PHE A 117 1.24 -17.59 3.99
N ARG A 118 1.76 -18.83 3.78
CA ARG A 118 1.92 -19.47 2.48
C ARG A 118 2.74 -18.62 1.48
N TYR A 119 3.80 -18.00 1.93
CA TYR A 119 4.64 -17.12 1.10
C TYR A 119 5.22 -17.84 -0.14
N GLU A 120 5.52 -19.14 -0.03
CA GLU A 120 6.01 -19.95 -1.14
C GLU A 120 4.95 -20.07 -2.26
N ASP A 121 3.67 -20.24 -1.89
CA ASP A 121 2.58 -20.28 -2.86
C ASP A 121 2.38 -18.92 -3.54
N ILE A 122 2.63 -17.81 -2.83
CA ILE A 122 2.62 -16.47 -3.45
C ILE A 122 3.70 -16.40 -4.54
N LEU A 123 4.91 -16.89 -4.26
CA LEU A 123 6.02 -16.90 -5.23
C LEU A 123 5.77 -17.78 -6.45
N LEU A 124 4.91 -18.79 -6.35
CA LEU A 124 4.49 -19.61 -7.49
C LEU A 124 3.54 -18.87 -8.43
N MET A 125 2.83 -17.84 -7.93
CA MET A 125 1.80 -17.13 -8.68
C MET A 125 2.20 -15.71 -9.08
N ALA A 126 3.10 -15.08 -8.35
CA ALA A 126 3.49 -13.69 -8.58
C ALA A 126 4.99 -13.47 -8.33
N THR A 127 5.59 -12.61 -9.15
CA THR A 127 6.93 -12.08 -8.92
C THR A 127 6.87 -10.95 -7.89
N LEU A 128 7.78 -10.94 -6.92
CA LEU A 128 7.89 -9.80 -6.01
C LEU A 128 8.53 -8.61 -6.72
N MET A 129 7.91 -7.44 -6.61
CA MET A 129 8.51 -6.16 -6.95
C MET A 129 8.78 -5.37 -5.68
N VAL A 130 10.04 -5.29 -5.29
CA VAL A 130 10.46 -4.69 -4.01
C VAL A 130 10.82 -3.23 -4.19
N VAL A 131 10.11 -2.38 -3.48
CA VAL A 131 10.32 -0.93 -3.50
C VAL A 131 11.44 -0.56 -2.57
N GLN A 132 12.52 -0.02 -3.14
CA GLN A 132 13.65 0.53 -2.40
C GLN A 132 13.54 2.05 -2.31
N ARG A 133 13.75 2.55 -1.10
CA ARG A 133 13.80 3.97 -0.75
C ARG A 133 15.24 4.32 -0.40
N GLY A 134 16.10 4.50 -1.37
CA GLY A 134 17.51 4.74 -1.04
C GLY A 134 18.37 5.18 -2.22
N ASN A 135 19.69 5.28 -1.98
CA ASN A 135 20.65 5.84 -2.90
C ASN A 135 21.39 4.82 -3.75
N SER A 136 21.41 3.56 -3.36
CA SER A 136 22.20 2.55 -4.06
C SER A 136 21.38 1.29 -4.31
N LYS A 137 21.72 0.64 -5.42
CA LYS A 137 21.14 -0.64 -5.83
C LYS A 137 21.68 -1.82 -5.00
N ASP A 138 22.64 -1.56 -4.10
CA ASP A 138 23.47 -2.63 -3.51
C ASP A 138 23.04 -3.02 -2.10
N ASP A 139 22.07 -2.32 -1.50
CA ASP A 139 21.75 -2.45 -0.07
C ASP A 139 20.62 -3.45 0.25
N LEU A 140 19.96 -4.02 -0.77
CA LEU A 140 18.89 -4.99 -0.51
C LEU A 140 19.46 -6.37 -0.19
N VAL A 141 19.38 -6.75 1.08
CA VAL A 141 19.67 -8.15 1.47
C VAL A 141 18.58 -9.06 0.90
N LYS A 142 18.91 -9.86 -0.11
CA LYS A 142 17.96 -10.75 -0.79
C LYS A 142 17.60 -11.92 0.09
N VAL A 143 16.33 -12.02 0.46
CA VAL A 143 15.76 -13.14 1.24
C VAL A 143 15.06 -14.15 0.33
N VAL A 144 14.47 -13.68 -0.79
CA VAL A 144 13.88 -14.51 -1.87
C VAL A 144 14.08 -13.81 -3.21
N PRO A 145 13.89 -14.47 -4.37
CA PRO A 145 13.96 -13.82 -5.69
C PRO A 145 12.96 -12.65 -5.80
N CYS A 146 13.41 -11.52 -6.33
CA CYS A 146 12.57 -10.34 -6.55
C CYS A 146 13.12 -9.45 -7.67
N GLU A 147 12.24 -8.62 -8.23
CA GLU A 147 12.60 -7.43 -9.01
C GLU A 147 12.65 -6.20 -8.13
N GLU A 148 13.50 -5.25 -8.45
CA GLU A 148 13.73 -4.04 -7.65
C GLU A 148 13.11 -2.82 -8.33
N LEU A 149 12.41 -2.00 -7.53
CA LEU A 149 11.82 -0.73 -7.96
C LEU A 149 12.38 0.42 -7.10
N TYR A 150 13.11 1.33 -7.75
CA TYR A 150 13.69 2.50 -7.08
C TYR A 150 12.77 3.70 -7.20
N ILE A 151 12.51 4.39 -6.09
CA ILE A 151 11.63 5.58 -6.07
C ILE A 151 12.35 6.88 -5.69
N GLY A 152 13.66 6.82 -5.41
CA GLY A 152 14.47 7.98 -5.02
C GLY A 152 14.33 8.36 -3.54
N LYS A 153 15.14 9.36 -3.12
CA LYS A 153 15.23 9.81 -1.72
C LYS A 153 14.09 10.70 -1.25
N ASP A 154 13.50 11.46 -2.14
CA ASP A 154 12.55 12.54 -1.80
C ASP A 154 11.32 12.06 -1.02
N PHE A 155 11.08 10.75 -0.99
CA PHE A 155 9.94 10.10 -0.34
C PHE A 155 10.31 9.23 0.88
N LEU A 156 11.57 9.27 1.33
CA LEU A 156 12.05 8.50 2.50
C LEU A 156 11.23 8.80 3.76
N GLU A 157 10.82 10.05 3.91
CA GLU A 157 10.11 10.52 5.09
C GLU A 157 8.58 10.35 5.02
N ALA A 158 8.04 10.00 3.87
CA ALA A 158 6.60 9.83 3.71
C ALA A 158 6.14 8.54 4.42
N SER A 159 5.33 8.68 5.47
CA SER A 159 4.70 7.55 6.15
C SER A 159 3.29 7.91 6.61
N SER A 160 2.38 6.93 6.58
CA SER A 160 1.01 7.11 7.08
C SER A 160 0.99 7.55 8.55
N SER A 161 1.94 7.07 9.36
CA SER A 161 2.05 7.47 10.77
C SER A 161 2.40 8.95 10.93
N LYS A 162 3.33 9.48 10.13
CA LYS A 162 3.66 10.92 10.15
C LYS A 162 2.47 11.77 9.70
N VAL A 163 1.75 11.35 8.67
CA VAL A 163 0.55 12.04 8.18
C VAL A 163 -0.54 12.03 9.26
N ARG A 164 -0.81 10.87 9.90
CA ARG A 164 -1.78 10.79 11.00
C ARG A 164 -1.43 11.69 12.17
N ASN A 165 -0.17 11.66 12.62
CA ASN A 165 0.26 12.49 13.75
C ASN A 165 0.11 13.98 13.45
N LYS A 166 0.45 14.40 12.22
CA LYS A 166 0.25 15.78 11.78
C LYS A 166 -1.23 16.18 11.79
N LEU A 167 -2.10 15.35 11.22
CA LEU A 167 -3.55 15.59 11.23
C LEU A 167 -4.12 15.68 12.64
N ILE A 168 -3.68 14.81 13.55
CA ILE A 168 -4.11 14.83 14.96
C ILE A 168 -3.64 16.12 15.63
N SER A 169 -2.38 16.54 15.41
CA SER A 169 -1.87 17.79 15.99
C SER A 169 -2.64 19.00 15.46
N GLU A 170 -2.89 19.09 14.16
CA GLU A 170 -3.67 20.19 13.56
C GLU A 170 -5.12 20.24 14.09
N LEU A 171 -5.76 19.07 14.25
CA LEU A 171 -7.08 18.99 14.86
C LEU A 171 -7.05 19.42 16.33
N MET A 172 -6.05 19.00 17.12
CA MET A 172 -5.92 19.40 18.52
C MET A 172 -5.68 20.91 18.65
N GLU A 173 -4.85 21.51 17.79
CA GLU A 173 -4.66 22.96 17.76
C GLU A 173 -5.97 23.70 17.47
N MET A 174 -6.77 23.26 16.49
CA MET A 174 -8.07 23.82 16.19
C MET A 174 -9.05 23.74 17.39
N TYR A 175 -9.01 22.62 18.15
CA TYR A 175 -9.86 22.47 19.35
C TYR A 175 -9.36 23.27 20.54
N LEU A 176 -8.05 23.54 20.65
CA LEU A 176 -7.46 24.31 21.74
C LEU A 176 -7.59 25.82 21.53
N ASP A 177 -7.59 26.27 20.27
CA ASP A 177 -7.83 27.68 19.93
C ASP A 177 -9.30 28.09 20.12
N ASP A 178 -10.23 27.11 20.16
CA ASP A 178 -11.64 27.35 20.50
C ASP A 178 -11.85 27.29 22.02
N ALA A 179 -11.08 28.12 22.78
CA ALA A 179 -11.14 28.23 24.23
C ALA A 179 -12.54 28.65 24.75
N ASP A 180 -13.42 29.14 23.89
CA ASP A 180 -14.83 29.43 24.18
C ASP A 180 -15.71 28.17 24.36
N TRP A 181 -15.20 26.99 23.98
CA TRP A 181 -15.98 25.75 24.08
C TRP A 181 -16.16 25.31 25.55
N TYR A 182 -15.15 25.51 26.40
CA TYR A 182 -15.20 25.17 27.83
C TYR A 182 -16.16 26.08 28.61
N ASN A 183 -16.48 27.26 28.12
CA ASN A 183 -17.37 28.22 28.78
C ASN A 183 -18.85 28.05 28.39
N LYS A 184 -19.19 27.09 27.55
CA LYS A 184 -20.58 26.83 27.09
C LYS A 184 -21.29 25.69 27.86
N PHE A 185 -20.61 25.03 28.78
CA PHE A 185 -21.17 24.04 29.71
C PHE A 185 -20.81 24.39 31.13
#